data_0f3f63bc66d714b60acbf3861f7a31a8
#
_entry.id   0f3f63bc66d714b60acbf3861f7a31a8
#
_cell.length_a   1.000
_cell.length_b   1.000
_cell.length_c   1.000
_cell.angle_alpha   90.00
_cell.angle_beta   90.00
_cell.angle_gamma   90.00
#
_symmetry.space_group_name_H-M   'P 1'
#
loop_
_entity.id
_entity.type
_entity.pdbx_description
1 polymer ?
#
loop_
_entity_poly.entity_id
_entity_poly.type
_entity_poly.pdbx_seq_one_letter_code
_entity_poly.pdbx_strand_id
1 'polypeptide(L)'
;MGEVKGVLEVFHRSPLEPDNEWFNFLDALGRQAALAIENVTLFESLQRSNSELSLAYDATIQGWSHALDLRDKETEGHTQRVTELTLKLAKTFGLSEEEIVQVRWGALLHDIGKMGVPDEVLLKPGPLSEDEWVLMRKHPVYAFEMLSPIRYLRKALDIPYCHHEKWDGTGYPQGLKGNQIPLVARIFAVVDVYDALRSNRPYRPAWTEEKALEYIKASSGTFFDPRVVDVLLDSLGII
;
A
#
# COMPACT_ATOMS: atom_id res chain seq x y z
N MET A 1 17.51 17.65 38.35
CA MET A 1 16.75 18.91 38.40
C MET A 1 15.57 18.71 37.46
N GLY A 2 14.31 18.83 37.97
CA GLY A 2 13.13 18.72 37.11
C GLY A 2 12.92 19.97 36.27
N GLU A 3 12.38 19.80 35.08
CA GLU A 3 12.01 20.89 34.18
C GLU A 3 10.75 21.57 34.69
N VAL A 4 10.70 22.91 34.73
CA VAL A 4 9.51 23.67 35.09
C VAL A 4 8.50 23.62 33.96
N LYS A 5 7.32 23.01 34.19
CA LYS A 5 6.27 22.86 33.18
C LYS A 5 5.24 24.01 33.20
N GLY A 6 5.21 24.79 34.26
CA GLY A 6 4.29 25.94 34.42
C GLY A 6 4.30 26.53 35.83
N VAL A 7 3.44 27.52 36.05
CA VAL A 7 3.21 28.17 37.34
C VAL A 7 1.74 28.08 37.66
N LEU A 8 1.38 27.58 38.85
CA LEU A 8 0.02 27.59 39.37
C LEU A 8 -0.13 28.81 40.27
N GLU A 9 -1.01 29.73 39.91
CA GLU A 9 -1.33 30.91 40.74
C GLU A 9 -2.75 30.76 41.31
N VAL A 10 -2.88 31.03 42.61
CA VAL A 10 -4.16 31.00 43.31
C VAL A 10 -4.50 32.37 43.83
N PHE A 11 -5.64 32.93 43.41
CA PHE A 11 -6.13 34.23 43.81
C PHE A 11 -7.27 34.07 44.84
N HIS A 12 -7.18 34.79 45.96
CA HIS A 12 -8.21 34.80 47.00
C HIS A 12 -8.71 36.23 47.28
N ARG A 13 -10.01 36.39 47.55
CA ARG A 13 -10.64 37.73 47.75
C ARG A 13 -10.50 38.30 49.16
N SER A 14 -10.11 37.48 50.13
CA SER A 14 -9.83 37.86 51.52
C SER A 14 -8.46 37.37 51.94
N PRO A 15 -7.85 37.89 53.01
CA PRO A 15 -6.62 37.36 53.54
C PRO A 15 -6.71 35.84 53.74
N LEU A 16 -5.76 35.09 53.18
CA LEU A 16 -5.67 33.64 53.28
C LEU A 16 -4.60 33.30 54.32
N GLU A 17 -4.96 32.52 55.34
CA GLU A 17 -4.02 31.95 56.31
C GLU A 17 -3.92 30.44 56.04
N PRO A 18 -3.02 30.02 55.11
CA PRO A 18 -2.93 28.63 54.68
C PRO A 18 -2.28 27.78 55.76
N ASP A 19 -2.86 26.62 56.02
CA ASP A 19 -2.29 25.58 56.86
C ASP A 19 -1.47 24.55 56.04
N ASN A 20 -0.89 23.58 56.74
CA ASN A 20 -0.09 22.54 56.10
C ASN A 20 -0.92 21.63 55.14
N GLU A 21 -2.22 21.45 55.43
CA GLU A 21 -3.11 20.67 54.60
C GLU A 21 -3.35 21.35 53.25
N TRP A 22 -3.57 22.66 53.31
CA TRP A 22 -3.72 23.51 52.12
C TRP A 22 -2.47 23.50 51.23
N PHE A 23 -1.27 23.60 51.81
CA PHE A 23 -0.02 23.50 51.03
C PHE A 23 0.19 22.13 50.44
N ASN A 24 -0.10 21.06 51.18
CA ASN A 24 -0.02 19.69 50.69
C ASN A 24 -1.01 19.45 49.52
N PHE A 25 -2.22 20.00 49.61
CA PHE A 25 -3.22 19.93 48.54
C PHE A 25 -2.71 20.61 47.25
N LEU A 26 -2.18 21.85 47.37
CA LEU A 26 -1.66 22.57 46.20
C LEU A 26 -0.43 21.88 45.58
N ASP A 27 0.47 21.33 46.39
CA ASP A 27 1.60 20.58 45.91
C ASP A 27 1.14 19.34 45.15
N ALA A 28 0.16 18.61 45.69
CA ALA A 28 -0.42 17.47 45.00
C ALA A 28 -1.11 17.86 43.66
N LEU A 29 -1.88 18.96 43.69
CA LEU A 29 -2.53 19.49 42.48
C LEU A 29 -1.53 19.95 41.44
N GLY A 30 -0.47 20.66 41.85
CA GLY A 30 0.60 21.10 40.98
C GLY A 30 1.35 19.92 40.34
N ARG A 31 1.64 18.86 41.10
CA ARG A 31 2.23 17.63 40.57
C ARG A 31 1.32 16.93 39.59
N GLN A 32 0.02 16.83 39.88
CA GLN A 32 -0.94 16.22 38.93
C GLN A 32 -1.08 17.04 37.64
N ALA A 33 -1.15 18.37 37.75
CA ALA A 33 -1.18 19.26 36.58
C ALA A 33 0.09 19.10 35.72
N ALA A 34 1.28 19.06 36.36
CA ALA A 34 2.55 18.86 35.64
C ALA A 34 2.57 17.51 34.91
N LEU A 35 2.14 16.42 35.56
CA LEU A 35 2.03 15.11 34.93
C LEU A 35 1.04 15.08 33.75
N ALA A 36 -0.10 15.75 33.90
CA ALA A 36 -1.10 15.85 32.84
C ALA A 36 -0.56 16.60 31.63
N ILE A 37 0.14 17.72 31.81
CA ILE A 37 0.78 18.50 30.76
C ILE A 37 1.87 17.65 30.08
N GLU A 38 2.70 16.96 30.85
CA GLU A 38 3.76 16.11 30.31
C GLU A 38 3.19 14.97 29.47
N ASN A 39 2.13 14.29 29.94
CA ASN A 39 1.47 13.23 29.17
C ASN A 39 0.89 13.74 27.85
N VAL A 40 0.23 14.90 27.84
CA VAL A 40 -0.28 15.51 26.61
C VAL A 40 0.86 15.83 25.65
N THR A 41 1.93 16.45 26.13
CA THR A 41 3.10 16.81 25.31
C THR A 41 3.76 15.58 24.71
N LEU A 42 3.91 14.51 25.51
CA LEU A 42 4.47 13.23 25.04
C LEU A 42 3.57 12.58 23.99
N PHE A 43 2.26 12.61 24.20
CA PHE A 43 1.29 12.04 23.26
C PHE A 43 1.31 12.78 21.92
N GLU A 44 1.31 14.13 21.94
CA GLU A 44 1.40 14.94 20.73
C GLU A 44 2.74 14.73 19.99
N SER A 45 3.84 14.61 20.73
CA SER A 45 5.16 14.33 20.16
C SER A 45 5.19 12.95 19.51
N LEU A 46 4.60 11.93 20.15
CA LEU A 46 4.51 10.58 19.60
C LEU A 46 3.65 10.55 18.32
N GLN A 47 2.50 11.23 18.33
CA GLN A 47 1.65 11.33 17.14
C GLN A 47 2.39 12.00 15.97
N ARG A 48 3.10 13.10 16.25
CA ARG A 48 3.89 13.80 15.23
C ARG A 48 4.98 12.88 14.66
N SER A 49 5.75 12.24 15.52
CA SER A 49 6.83 11.34 15.11
C SER A 49 6.29 10.15 14.29
N ASN A 50 5.15 9.60 14.66
CA ASN A 50 4.50 8.51 13.92
C ASN A 50 4.04 8.96 12.54
N SER A 51 3.48 10.17 12.44
CA SER A 51 3.08 10.76 11.15
C SER A 51 4.27 11.03 10.23
N GLU A 52 5.37 11.59 10.77
CA GLU A 52 6.61 11.83 10.04
C GLU A 52 7.23 10.52 9.53
N LEU A 53 7.20 9.47 10.35
CA LEU A 53 7.70 8.15 9.97
C LEU A 53 6.86 7.53 8.84
N SER A 54 5.53 7.65 8.91
CA SER A 54 4.63 7.18 7.85
C SER A 54 4.88 7.88 6.52
N LEU A 55 5.07 9.21 6.54
CA LEU A 55 5.42 9.99 5.35
C LEU A 55 6.78 9.58 4.77
N ALA A 56 7.76 9.31 5.63
CA ALA A 56 9.08 8.85 5.20
C ALA A 56 9.02 7.48 4.54
N TYR A 57 8.20 6.55 5.05
CA TYR A 57 7.97 5.25 4.41
C TYR A 57 7.31 5.42 3.04
N ASP A 58 6.25 6.24 2.94
CA ASP A 58 5.59 6.52 1.67
C ASP A 58 6.55 7.08 0.62
N ALA A 59 7.35 8.06 1.00
CA ALA A 59 8.33 8.67 0.09
C ALA A 59 9.40 7.65 -0.36
N THR A 60 9.85 6.77 0.54
CA THR A 60 10.84 5.72 0.22
C THR A 60 10.25 4.71 -0.76
N ILE A 61 9.02 4.24 -0.52
CA ILE A 61 8.33 3.28 -1.38
C ILE A 61 8.09 3.87 -2.77
N GLN A 62 7.66 5.14 -2.85
CA GLN A 62 7.51 5.83 -4.13
C GLN A 62 8.85 5.96 -4.87
N GLY A 63 9.94 6.25 -4.14
CA GLY A 63 11.28 6.30 -4.70
C GLY A 63 11.73 4.95 -5.28
N TRP A 64 11.45 3.83 -4.61
CA TRP A 64 11.74 2.50 -5.13
C TRP A 64 10.91 2.15 -6.37
N SER A 65 9.61 2.45 -6.33
CA SER A 65 8.73 2.27 -7.49
C SER A 65 9.23 3.07 -8.70
N HIS A 66 9.56 4.35 -8.51
CA HIS A 66 10.10 5.18 -9.58
C HIS A 66 11.46 4.67 -10.12
N ALA A 67 12.35 4.21 -9.24
CA ALA A 67 13.62 3.63 -9.67
C ALA A 67 13.44 2.36 -10.52
N LEU A 68 12.41 1.55 -10.22
CA LEU A 68 12.05 0.41 -11.03
C LEU A 68 11.49 0.83 -12.40
N ASP A 69 10.55 1.79 -12.44
CA ASP A 69 9.97 2.32 -13.68
C ASP A 69 11.05 2.85 -14.65
N LEU A 70 12.12 3.47 -14.10
CA LEU A 70 13.27 3.90 -14.89
C LEU A 70 14.08 2.73 -15.48
N ARG A 71 14.10 1.58 -14.79
CA ARG A 71 14.88 0.41 -15.22
C ARG A 71 14.12 -0.43 -16.25
N ASP A 72 12.87 -0.79 -16.00
CA ASP A 72 12.11 -1.72 -16.84
C ASP A 72 11.41 -1.06 -18.03
N LYS A 73 11.47 0.29 -18.11
CA LYS A 73 10.87 1.09 -19.19
C LYS A 73 9.37 0.80 -19.38
N GLU A 74 8.66 0.52 -18.29
CA GLU A 74 7.21 0.41 -18.34
C GLU A 74 6.56 1.70 -18.86
N THR A 75 5.31 1.60 -19.28
CA THR A 75 4.56 2.74 -19.82
C THR A 75 4.47 3.84 -18.73
N GLU A 76 4.87 5.06 -19.08
CA GLU A 76 4.86 6.21 -18.17
C GLU A 76 3.53 6.32 -17.41
N GLY A 77 3.62 6.39 -16.08
CA GLY A 77 2.47 6.53 -15.18
C GLY A 77 1.63 5.26 -15.00
N HIS A 78 2.04 4.10 -15.54
CA HIS A 78 1.32 2.84 -15.34
C HIS A 78 1.15 2.53 -13.85
N THR A 79 2.24 2.46 -13.10
CA THR A 79 2.22 2.12 -11.68
C THR A 79 1.28 3.02 -10.89
N GLN A 80 1.22 4.31 -11.22
CA GLN A 80 0.31 5.24 -10.55
C GLN A 80 -1.16 4.97 -10.91
N ARG A 81 -1.49 4.80 -12.20
CA ARG A 81 -2.86 4.52 -12.65
C ARG A 81 -3.41 3.23 -12.05
N VAL A 82 -2.62 2.14 -12.07
CA VAL A 82 -3.05 0.86 -11.48
C VAL A 82 -3.22 0.97 -9.97
N THR A 83 -2.36 1.72 -9.29
CA THR A 83 -2.49 1.96 -7.85
C THR A 83 -3.79 2.71 -7.54
N GLU A 84 -4.07 3.83 -8.21
CA GLU A 84 -5.27 4.63 -7.98
C GLU A 84 -6.56 3.84 -8.20
N LEU A 85 -6.65 3.10 -9.31
CA LEU A 85 -7.82 2.28 -9.62
C LEU A 85 -7.97 1.11 -8.64
N THR A 86 -6.86 0.47 -8.25
CA THR A 86 -6.87 -0.60 -7.22
C THR A 86 -7.41 -0.08 -5.90
N LEU A 87 -6.97 1.11 -5.45
CA LEU A 87 -7.45 1.71 -4.21
C LEU A 87 -8.95 2.06 -4.28
N LYS A 88 -9.40 2.57 -5.43
CA LYS A 88 -10.83 2.85 -5.64
C LYS A 88 -11.67 1.58 -5.48
N LEU A 89 -11.28 0.47 -6.13
CA LEU A 89 -11.99 -0.80 -6.02
C LEU A 89 -11.88 -1.40 -4.61
N ALA A 90 -10.70 -1.34 -3.98
CA ALA A 90 -10.50 -1.84 -2.61
C ALA A 90 -11.42 -1.14 -1.60
N LYS A 91 -11.64 0.16 -1.73
CA LYS A 91 -12.62 0.91 -0.91
C LYS A 91 -14.05 0.42 -1.13
N THR A 92 -14.44 0.11 -2.37
CA THR A 92 -15.77 -0.46 -2.67
C THR A 92 -15.96 -1.83 -2.01
N PHE A 93 -14.89 -2.61 -1.85
CA PHE A 93 -14.91 -3.87 -1.10
C PHE A 93 -14.91 -3.69 0.43
N GLY A 94 -14.88 -2.46 0.94
CA GLY A 94 -14.99 -2.13 2.37
C GLY A 94 -13.70 -2.32 3.16
N LEU A 95 -12.52 -2.26 2.52
CA LEU A 95 -11.25 -2.30 3.21
C LEU A 95 -11.08 -1.05 4.10
N SER A 96 -10.52 -1.25 5.30
CA SER A 96 -10.20 -0.17 6.24
C SER A 96 -9.09 0.74 5.72
N GLU A 97 -8.98 1.95 6.27
CA GLU A 97 -7.91 2.88 5.89
C GLU A 97 -6.51 2.31 6.14
N GLU A 98 -6.33 1.47 7.18
CA GLU A 98 -5.05 0.78 7.42
C GLU A 98 -4.74 -0.24 6.32
N GLU A 99 -5.73 -1.00 5.86
CA GLU A 99 -5.58 -1.95 4.77
C GLU A 99 -5.34 -1.21 3.44
N ILE A 100 -6.01 -0.08 3.21
CA ILE A 100 -5.81 0.77 2.02
C ILE A 100 -4.36 1.25 1.91
N VAL A 101 -3.71 1.62 3.03
CA VAL A 101 -2.28 1.96 3.02
C VAL A 101 -1.42 0.78 2.57
N GLN A 102 -1.71 -0.43 3.06
CA GLN A 102 -0.97 -1.64 2.66
C GLN A 102 -1.20 -2.02 1.20
N VAL A 103 -2.44 -1.89 0.72
CA VAL A 103 -2.79 -2.07 -0.70
C VAL A 103 -2.01 -1.10 -1.58
N ARG A 104 -1.92 0.17 -1.19
CA ARG A 104 -1.15 1.19 -1.90
C ARG A 104 0.32 0.80 -2.02
N TRP A 105 0.95 0.41 -0.91
CA TRP A 105 2.35 -0.01 -0.92
C TRP A 105 2.57 -1.28 -1.75
N GLY A 106 1.66 -2.25 -1.65
CA GLY A 106 1.72 -3.45 -2.46
C GLY A 106 1.59 -3.16 -3.96
N ALA A 107 0.67 -2.29 -4.35
CA ALA A 107 0.48 -1.88 -5.74
C ALA A 107 1.70 -1.13 -6.31
N LEU A 108 2.28 -0.19 -5.53
CA LEU A 108 3.50 0.53 -5.92
C LEU A 108 4.72 -0.40 -6.09
N LEU A 109 4.76 -1.50 -5.34
CA LEU A 109 5.88 -2.44 -5.31
C LEU A 109 5.59 -3.76 -6.02
N HIS A 110 4.46 -3.87 -6.78
CA HIS A 110 4.04 -5.15 -7.37
C HIS A 110 5.14 -5.82 -8.17
N ASP A 111 5.89 -5.06 -8.91
CA ASP A 111 6.95 -5.49 -9.82
C ASP A 111 8.38 -5.34 -9.28
N ILE A 112 8.56 -4.94 -7.99
CA ILE A 112 9.89 -4.67 -7.41
C ILE A 112 10.86 -5.86 -7.59
N GLY A 113 10.36 -7.07 -7.66
CA GLY A 113 11.16 -8.26 -7.89
C GLY A 113 11.80 -8.34 -9.28
N LYS A 114 11.38 -7.54 -10.25
CA LYS A 114 12.06 -7.38 -11.54
C LYS A 114 13.50 -6.89 -11.36
N MET A 115 13.83 -6.29 -10.22
CA MET A 115 15.22 -5.98 -9.85
C MET A 115 16.14 -7.20 -9.82
N GLY A 116 15.60 -8.40 -9.58
CA GLY A 116 16.34 -9.67 -9.62
C GLY A 116 16.40 -10.33 -11.01
N VAL A 117 15.71 -9.78 -12.02
CA VAL A 117 15.71 -10.32 -13.38
C VAL A 117 16.90 -9.75 -14.16
N PRO A 118 17.68 -10.59 -14.91
CA PRO A 118 18.79 -10.10 -15.73
C PRO A 118 18.33 -9.11 -16.80
N ASP A 119 19.14 -8.08 -17.08
CA ASP A 119 18.80 -7.04 -18.07
C ASP A 119 18.59 -7.60 -19.47
N GLU A 120 19.31 -8.66 -19.84
CA GLU A 120 19.16 -9.36 -21.12
C GLU A 120 17.75 -9.94 -21.32
N VAL A 121 17.06 -10.30 -20.23
CA VAL A 121 15.68 -10.78 -20.23
C VAL A 121 14.71 -9.63 -20.09
N LEU A 122 14.95 -8.75 -19.09
CA LEU A 122 14.04 -7.65 -18.76
C LEU A 122 13.90 -6.64 -19.91
N LEU A 123 15.02 -6.28 -20.54
CA LEU A 123 15.08 -5.25 -21.58
C LEU A 123 15.13 -5.82 -23.01
N LYS A 124 14.83 -7.11 -23.17
CA LYS A 124 14.90 -7.77 -24.47
C LYS A 124 13.97 -7.10 -25.49
N PRO A 125 14.49 -6.67 -26.65
CA PRO A 125 13.68 -6.07 -27.71
C PRO A 125 12.95 -7.15 -28.54
N GLY A 126 12.01 -7.89 -27.93
CA GLY A 126 11.27 -8.96 -28.61
C GLY A 126 10.60 -9.92 -27.65
N PRO A 127 9.91 -10.94 -28.15
CA PRO A 127 9.28 -11.95 -27.30
C PRO A 127 10.33 -12.74 -26.51
N LEU A 128 9.99 -13.08 -25.27
CA LEU A 128 10.81 -13.95 -24.44
C LEU A 128 10.70 -15.40 -24.92
N SER A 129 11.82 -16.14 -24.85
CA SER A 129 11.82 -17.60 -25.01
C SER A 129 11.22 -18.28 -23.78
N GLU A 130 10.93 -19.58 -23.82
CA GLU A 130 10.42 -20.32 -22.67
C GLU A 130 11.39 -20.27 -21.48
N ASP A 131 12.70 -20.39 -21.69
CA ASP A 131 13.71 -20.30 -20.63
C ASP A 131 13.75 -18.89 -20.01
N GLU A 132 13.63 -17.85 -20.83
CA GLU A 132 13.56 -16.45 -20.36
C GLU A 132 12.25 -16.19 -19.59
N TRP A 133 11.14 -16.80 -20.01
CA TRP A 133 9.90 -16.76 -19.26
C TRP A 133 10.02 -17.41 -17.88
N VAL A 134 10.77 -18.51 -17.76
CA VAL A 134 11.07 -19.13 -16.44
C VAL A 134 11.77 -18.13 -15.53
N LEU A 135 12.71 -17.32 -16.06
CA LEU A 135 13.39 -16.29 -15.28
C LEU A 135 12.44 -15.11 -14.93
N MET A 136 11.69 -14.63 -15.91
CA MET A 136 10.75 -13.53 -15.73
C MET A 136 9.69 -13.86 -14.66
N ARG A 137 9.13 -15.06 -14.69
CA ARG A 137 8.12 -15.52 -13.71
C ARG A 137 8.63 -15.65 -12.28
N LYS A 138 9.93 -15.45 -12.03
CA LYS A 138 10.49 -15.44 -10.67
C LYS A 138 10.34 -14.11 -9.97
N HIS A 139 10.00 -13.00 -10.66
CA HIS A 139 9.94 -11.69 -9.99
C HIS A 139 8.96 -11.64 -8.80
N PRO A 140 7.81 -12.34 -8.75
CA PRO A 140 6.99 -12.33 -7.53
C PRO A 140 7.70 -13.00 -6.34
N VAL A 141 8.49 -14.05 -6.60
CA VAL A 141 9.30 -14.70 -5.56
C VAL A 141 10.41 -13.77 -5.09
N TYR A 142 11.11 -13.11 -6.01
CA TYR A 142 12.12 -12.11 -5.65
C TYR A 142 11.52 -10.94 -4.87
N ALA A 143 10.33 -10.46 -5.24
CA ALA A 143 9.61 -9.45 -4.47
C ALA A 143 9.33 -9.93 -3.04
N PHE A 144 8.86 -11.17 -2.87
CA PHE A 144 8.63 -11.76 -1.55
C PHE A 144 9.93 -11.86 -0.73
N GLU A 145 11.01 -12.34 -1.32
CA GLU A 145 12.32 -12.45 -0.64
C GLU A 145 12.86 -11.08 -0.21
N MET A 146 12.71 -10.06 -1.05
CA MET A 146 13.16 -8.70 -0.77
C MET A 146 12.35 -8.02 0.33
N LEU A 147 11.03 -8.17 0.30
CA LEU A 147 10.12 -7.38 1.13
C LEU A 147 9.73 -8.08 2.44
N SER A 148 9.71 -9.42 2.51
CA SER A 148 9.28 -10.17 3.70
C SER A 148 10.10 -9.91 4.97
N PRO A 149 11.42 -9.59 4.92
CA PRO A 149 12.17 -9.19 6.10
C PRO A 149 11.73 -7.83 6.67
N ILE A 150 11.10 -6.98 5.85
CA ILE A 150 10.70 -5.62 6.23
C ILE A 150 9.35 -5.68 6.93
N ARG A 151 9.36 -5.56 8.26
CA ARG A 151 8.20 -5.80 9.12
C ARG A 151 6.94 -5.03 8.70
N TYR A 152 7.06 -3.75 8.33
CA TYR A 152 5.92 -2.90 8.00
C TYR A 152 5.35 -3.18 6.60
N LEU A 153 6.08 -3.88 5.71
CA LEU A 153 5.62 -4.27 4.37
C LEU A 153 4.98 -5.66 4.31
N ARG A 154 4.99 -6.42 5.41
CA ARG A 154 4.48 -7.80 5.39
C ARG A 154 3.02 -7.92 4.95
N LYS A 155 2.18 -6.97 5.33
CA LYS A 155 0.77 -6.93 4.91
C LYS A 155 0.59 -6.44 3.46
N ALA A 156 1.59 -5.77 2.89
CA ALA A 156 1.58 -5.32 1.50
C ALA A 156 2.03 -6.41 0.52
N LEU A 157 2.60 -7.54 1.01
CA LEU A 157 3.16 -8.61 0.18
C LEU A 157 2.16 -9.33 -0.71
N ASP A 158 0.89 -9.31 -0.36
CA ASP A 158 -0.15 -10.03 -1.08
C ASP A 158 -0.21 -9.66 -2.57
N ILE A 159 -0.02 -8.39 -2.90
CA ILE A 159 -0.01 -7.93 -4.29
C ILE A 159 1.29 -8.34 -5.00
N PRO A 160 2.50 -7.94 -4.55
CA PRO A 160 3.75 -8.31 -5.21
C PRO A 160 3.93 -9.81 -5.41
N TYR A 161 3.43 -10.62 -4.46
CA TYR A 161 3.61 -12.06 -4.51
C TYR A 161 2.54 -12.80 -5.31
N CYS A 162 1.31 -12.26 -5.40
CA CYS A 162 0.16 -12.99 -5.94
C CYS A 162 -0.53 -12.32 -7.16
N HIS A 163 -0.03 -11.19 -7.67
CA HIS A 163 -0.73 -10.46 -8.75
C HIS A 163 -0.77 -11.22 -10.09
N HIS A 164 0.05 -12.25 -10.26
CA HIS A 164 0.02 -13.14 -11.40
C HIS A 164 -0.70 -14.48 -11.16
N GLU A 165 -1.30 -14.65 -9.98
CA GLU A 165 -2.21 -15.77 -9.76
C GLU A 165 -3.49 -15.58 -10.58
N LYS A 166 -4.08 -16.69 -11.03
CA LYS A 166 -5.30 -16.70 -11.82
C LYS A 166 -6.41 -17.42 -11.07
N TRP A 167 -7.62 -16.95 -11.23
CA TRP A 167 -8.79 -17.49 -10.52
C TRP A 167 -8.95 -19.00 -10.66
N ASP A 168 -8.62 -19.57 -11.82
CA ASP A 168 -8.69 -21.00 -12.12
C ASP A 168 -7.50 -21.83 -11.57
N GLY A 169 -6.47 -21.18 -11.01
CA GLY A 169 -5.27 -21.81 -10.45
C GLY A 169 -4.15 -22.07 -11.48
N THR A 170 -4.27 -21.55 -12.71
CA THR A 170 -3.22 -21.66 -13.74
C THR A 170 -2.18 -20.54 -13.66
N GLY A 171 -2.26 -19.70 -12.63
CA GLY A 171 -1.33 -18.60 -12.37
C GLY A 171 0.00 -19.06 -11.75
N TYR A 172 0.79 -18.09 -11.32
CA TYR A 172 2.07 -18.29 -10.63
C TYR A 172 2.27 -17.21 -9.56
N PRO A 173 3.17 -17.39 -8.58
CA PRO A 173 4.16 -18.47 -8.43
C PRO A 173 3.65 -19.71 -7.69
N GLN A 174 2.50 -19.63 -7.01
CA GLN A 174 2.00 -20.68 -6.11
C GLN A 174 0.90 -21.54 -6.71
N GLY A 175 0.25 -21.09 -7.79
CA GLY A 175 -0.91 -21.77 -8.39
C GLY A 175 -2.14 -21.70 -7.48
N LEU A 176 -2.34 -20.63 -6.75
CA LEU A 176 -3.49 -20.42 -5.88
C LEU A 176 -4.78 -20.34 -6.70
N LYS A 177 -5.87 -20.88 -6.16
CA LYS A 177 -7.16 -20.95 -6.87
C LYS A 177 -8.28 -20.25 -6.10
N GLY A 178 -9.09 -19.47 -6.81
CA GLY A 178 -10.29 -18.87 -6.26
C GLY A 178 -10.00 -17.99 -5.04
N ASN A 179 -10.68 -18.26 -3.93
CA ASN A 179 -10.52 -17.51 -2.68
C ASN A 179 -9.21 -17.78 -1.92
N GLN A 180 -8.36 -18.70 -2.37
CA GLN A 180 -7.00 -18.84 -1.83
C GLN A 180 -6.12 -17.64 -2.22
N ILE A 181 -6.44 -16.98 -3.35
CA ILE A 181 -5.77 -15.76 -3.76
C ILE A 181 -6.26 -14.62 -2.85
N PRO A 182 -5.37 -13.85 -2.21
CA PRO A 182 -5.76 -12.67 -1.42
C PRO A 182 -6.63 -11.71 -2.22
N LEU A 183 -7.68 -11.16 -1.59
CA LEU A 183 -8.63 -10.26 -2.27
C LEU A 183 -7.93 -9.10 -2.99
N VAL A 184 -6.96 -8.48 -2.32
CA VAL A 184 -6.22 -7.34 -2.86
C VAL A 184 -5.40 -7.70 -4.10
N ALA A 185 -4.86 -8.93 -4.17
CA ALA A 185 -4.16 -9.43 -5.36
C ALA A 185 -5.15 -9.71 -6.51
N ARG A 186 -6.35 -10.23 -6.22
CA ARG A 186 -7.42 -10.42 -7.23
C ARG A 186 -7.87 -9.09 -7.82
N ILE A 187 -8.03 -8.05 -6.98
CA ILE A 187 -8.38 -6.70 -7.42
C ILE A 187 -7.27 -6.16 -8.31
N PHE A 188 -6.03 -6.23 -7.84
CA PHE A 188 -4.88 -5.72 -8.58
C PHE A 188 -4.71 -6.40 -9.95
N ALA A 189 -4.80 -7.73 -10.02
CA ALA A 189 -4.65 -8.49 -11.25
C ALA A 189 -5.60 -8.05 -12.38
N VAL A 190 -6.86 -7.73 -12.04
CA VAL A 190 -7.82 -7.21 -13.03
C VAL A 190 -7.44 -5.82 -13.50
N VAL A 191 -7.05 -4.94 -12.56
CA VAL A 191 -6.68 -3.56 -12.84
C VAL A 191 -5.41 -3.47 -13.67
N ASP A 192 -4.41 -4.25 -13.32
CA ASP A 192 -3.13 -4.31 -14.03
C ASP A 192 -3.32 -4.74 -15.50
N VAL A 193 -4.04 -5.82 -15.73
CA VAL A 193 -4.33 -6.27 -17.10
C VAL A 193 -5.18 -5.25 -17.85
N TYR A 194 -6.17 -4.62 -17.20
CA TYR A 194 -6.99 -3.59 -17.83
C TYR A 194 -6.15 -2.38 -18.28
N ASP A 195 -5.27 -1.85 -17.44
CA ASP A 195 -4.36 -0.75 -17.80
C ASP A 195 -3.36 -1.19 -18.88
N ALA A 196 -2.79 -2.38 -18.74
CA ALA A 196 -1.87 -2.94 -19.73
C ALA A 196 -2.50 -3.07 -21.12
N LEU A 197 -3.78 -3.44 -21.22
CA LEU A 197 -4.50 -3.53 -22.50
C LEU A 197 -4.72 -2.15 -23.11
N ARG A 198 -4.96 -1.11 -22.29
CA ARG A 198 -5.24 0.26 -22.73
C ARG A 198 -3.99 1.12 -22.91
N SER A 199 -2.81 0.60 -22.62
CA SER A 199 -1.54 1.29 -22.77
C SER A 199 -0.82 0.88 -24.04
N ASN A 200 -0.13 1.83 -24.71
CA ASN A 200 0.76 1.53 -25.82
C ASN A 200 1.97 0.75 -25.28
N ARG A 201 2.28 -0.38 -25.92
CA ARG A 201 3.50 -1.13 -25.63
C ARG A 201 4.38 -1.17 -26.89
N PRO A 202 5.69 -1.36 -26.79
CA PRO A 202 6.60 -1.34 -27.95
C PRO A 202 6.16 -2.24 -29.10
N TYR A 203 5.40 -3.29 -28.81
CA TYR A 203 4.99 -4.31 -29.80
C TYR A 203 3.47 -4.30 -30.08
N ARG A 204 2.71 -3.41 -29.43
CA ARG A 204 1.25 -3.42 -29.54
C ARG A 204 0.65 -2.04 -29.22
N PRO A 205 -0.17 -1.46 -30.12
CA PRO A 205 -0.95 -0.26 -29.79
C PRO A 205 -1.97 -0.56 -28.69
N ALA A 206 -2.38 0.49 -27.98
CA ALA A 206 -3.46 0.42 -26.98
C ALA A 206 -4.76 -0.10 -27.63
N TRP A 207 -5.48 -0.92 -26.90
CA TRP A 207 -6.83 -1.31 -27.30
C TRP A 207 -7.83 -0.19 -26.96
N THR A 208 -8.96 -0.20 -27.66
CA THR A 208 -10.11 0.64 -27.25
C THR A 208 -10.64 0.13 -25.90
N GLU A 209 -11.34 0.99 -25.21
CA GLU A 209 -11.92 0.65 -23.91
C GLU A 209 -12.89 -0.53 -24.02
N GLU A 210 -13.75 -0.50 -25.02
CA GLU A 210 -14.74 -1.55 -25.30
C GLU A 210 -14.06 -2.91 -25.46
N LYS A 211 -12.99 -2.97 -26.28
CA LYS A 211 -12.25 -4.21 -26.54
C LYS A 211 -11.55 -4.72 -25.27
N ALA A 212 -10.98 -3.83 -24.46
CA ALA A 212 -10.35 -4.21 -23.19
C ALA A 212 -11.37 -4.79 -22.23
N LEU A 213 -12.55 -4.18 -22.13
CA LEU A 213 -13.62 -4.63 -21.26
C LEU A 213 -14.25 -5.95 -21.72
N GLU A 214 -14.39 -6.16 -23.04
CA GLU A 214 -14.81 -7.45 -23.59
C GLU A 214 -13.84 -8.57 -23.17
N TYR A 215 -12.53 -8.32 -23.24
CA TYR A 215 -11.53 -9.29 -22.81
C TYR A 215 -11.63 -9.59 -21.31
N ILE A 216 -11.77 -8.55 -20.47
CA ILE A 216 -11.91 -8.70 -19.00
C ILE A 216 -13.17 -9.53 -18.69
N LYS A 217 -14.32 -9.22 -19.33
CA LYS A 217 -15.57 -9.97 -19.18
C LYS A 217 -15.42 -11.43 -19.60
N ALA A 218 -14.81 -11.67 -20.74
CA ALA A 218 -14.60 -13.03 -21.27
C ALA A 218 -13.63 -13.86 -20.39
N SER A 219 -12.75 -13.20 -19.65
CA SER A 219 -11.78 -13.84 -18.73
C SER A 219 -12.30 -14.00 -17.30
N SER A 220 -13.54 -13.54 -17.02
CA SER A 220 -14.20 -13.71 -15.71
C SER A 220 -14.42 -15.19 -15.40
N GLY A 221 -14.12 -15.61 -14.17
CA GLY A 221 -14.20 -17.00 -13.73
C GLY A 221 -13.06 -17.92 -14.18
N THR A 222 -12.15 -17.42 -15.05
CA THR A 222 -10.92 -18.10 -15.46
C THR A 222 -9.69 -17.36 -14.94
N PHE A 223 -9.37 -16.21 -15.50
CA PHE A 223 -8.23 -15.41 -15.04
C PHE A 223 -8.60 -14.55 -13.84
N PHE A 224 -9.82 -14.01 -13.80
CA PHE A 224 -10.25 -13.03 -12.85
C PHE A 224 -11.40 -13.50 -11.95
N ASP A 225 -11.42 -13.03 -10.71
CA ASP A 225 -12.56 -13.18 -9.79
C ASP A 225 -13.79 -12.47 -10.40
N PRO A 226 -14.91 -13.19 -10.64
CA PRO A 226 -16.13 -12.60 -11.20
C PRO A 226 -16.62 -11.38 -10.43
N ARG A 227 -16.55 -11.40 -9.09
CA ARG A 227 -17.01 -10.28 -8.25
C ARG A 227 -16.15 -9.03 -8.46
N VAL A 228 -14.84 -9.22 -8.69
CA VAL A 228 -13.94 -8.10 -8.95
C VAL A 228 -14.20 -7.50 -10.34
N VAL A 229 -14.49 -8.36 -11.32
CA VAL A 229 -14.89 -7.91 -12.66
C VAL A 229 -16.16 -7.08 -12.60
N ASP A 230 -17.20 -7.54 -11.88
CA ASP A 230 -18.46 -6.82 -11.74
C ASP A 230 -18.24 -5.44 -11.09
N VAL A 231 -17.46 -5.36 -10.00
CA VAL A 231 -17.15 -4.09 -9.31
C VAL A 231 -16.33 -3.15 -10.22
N LEU A 232 -15.39 -3.66 -11.03
CA LEU A 232 -14.68 -2.83 -12.00
C LEU A 232 -15.65 -2.22 -13.01
N LEU A 233 -16.55 -3.02 -13.59
CA LEU A 233 -17.52 -2.56 -14.59
C LEU A 233 -18.48 -1.50 -14.02
N ASP A 234 -18.97 -1.72 -12.80
CA ASP A 234 -19.80 -0.75 -12.06
C ASP A 234 -19.03 0.55 -11.82
N SER A 235 -17.78 0.45 -11.37
CA SER A 235 -16.91 1.61 -11.09
C SER A 235 -16.62 2.50 -12.31
N LEU A 236 -16.74 1.93 -13.51
CA LEU A 236 -16.59 2.60 -14.80
C LEU A 236 -17.93 3.06 -15.41
N GLY A 237 -19.06 2.80 -14.72
CA GLY A 237 -20.41 3.22 -15.16
C GLY A 237 -20.95 2.39 -16.35
N ILE A 238 -20.56 1.11 -16.45
CA ILE A 238 -20.89 0.23 -17.59
C ILE A 238 -22.07 -0.71 -17.28
N ILE A 239 -22.34 -0.95 -16.00
CA ILE A 239 -23.51 -1.69 -15.48
C ILE A 239 -24.14 -0.91 -14.33
#